data_b642077edc8625a30d06fb3235899659
#
_entry.id   b642077edc8625a30d06fb3235899659
#
_cell.length_a   1.000
_cell.length_b   1.000
_cell.length_c   1.000
_cell.angle_alpha   90.00
_cell.angle_beta   90.00
_cell.angle_gamma   90.00
#
_symmetry.space_group_name_H-M   'P 1'
#
loop_
_entity.id
_entity.type
_entity.pdbx_description
1 polymer ?
#
loop_
_entity_poly.entity_id
_entity_poly.type
_entity_poly.pdbx_seq_one_letter_code
_entity_poly.pdbx_strand_id
1 'polypeptide(L)'
;VAQRGILLNADITGYTQFLHGSELEHARQVLKDLLNVLIEHTRSPLILVAVEGDSVDAYALDGAIQSPQTLIEMVERTYLAFRQALQLMLLNNQCQCNACRNIGTLDLKFFVHHGTFVREQFGEQLQLVGHDVNLIHRLMKNSITDTTGLRAYAAITERAVEALGLESLVTGMPRHSEQYDDVGEVGVVLHDLHGVWQQRKNEVRTFVTDEEAASVISVEYPVPQPVLWEYVTKPEYRTILMGSDRQRLDRSGDSRTGTGSVFYCAHGSNVMVHTILDWEPFEQYTTHETTPFLG
;
A
#
# COMPACT_ATOMS: atom_id res chain seq x y z
N VAL A 1 -18.21 -9.29 19.92
CA VAL A 1 -19.12 -9.17 18.78
C VAL A 1 -18.32 -9.32 17.51
N ALA A 2 -18.83 -10.12 16.55
CA ALA A 2 -18.19 -10.29 15.25
C ALA A 2 -18.17 -8.96 14.48
N GLN A 3 -17.05 -8.68 13.82
CA GLN A 3 -16.80 -7.50 13.00
C GLN A 3 -16.40 -7.95 11.59
N ARG A 4 -16.54 -7.08 10.63
CA ARG A 4 -16.12 -7.31 9.23
C ARG A 4 -15.11 -6.26 8.81
N GLY A 5 -14.22 -6.65 7.93
CA GLY A 5 -13.23 -5.74 7.39
C GLY A 5 -12.09 -6.42 6.66
N ILE A 6 -11.08 -5.63 6.38
CA ILE A 6 -9.85 -6.05 5.72
C ILE A 6 -8.93 -6.69 6.76
N LEU A 7 -8.37 -7.81 6.41
CA LEU A 7 -7.23 -8.44 7.07
C LEU A 7 -6.03 -8.31 6.14
N LEU A 8 -4.91 -7.85 6.67
CA LEU A 8 -3.65 -7.71 5.92
C LEU A 8 -2.51 -8.35 6.73
N ASN A 9 -1.73 -9.16 6.05
CA ASN A 9 -0.44 -9.64 6.54
C ASN A 9 0.66 -9.18 5.58
N ALA A 10 1.75 -8.64 6.12
CA ALA A 10 2.95 -8.28 5.38
C ALA A 10 4.10 -9.14 5.87
N ASP A 11 4.68 -9.99 5.00
CA ASP A 11 5.63 -11.05 5.33
C ASP A 11 6.97 -10.86 4.60
N ILE A 12 8.09 -10.84 5.36
CA ILE A 12 9.43 -10.66 4.79
C ILE A 12 9.93 -11.98 4.19
N THR A 13 9.95 -12.04 2.87
CA THR A 13 10.41 -13.21 2.12
C THR A 13 11.91 -13.44 2.29
N GLY A 14 12.28 -14.69 2.52
CA GLY A 14 13.70 -15.11 2.64
C GLY A 14 14.29 -14.99 4.04
N TYR A 15 13.51 -14.52 5.02
CA TYR A 15 13.94 -14.28 6.39
C TYR A 15 14.54 -15.52 7.08
N THR A 16 13.88 -16.66 7.00
CA THR A 16 14.38 -17.91 7.64
C THR A 16 15.77 -18.29 7.12
N GLN A 17 15.97 -18.22 5.79
CA GLN A 17 17.26 -18.50 5.18
C GLN A 17 18.30 -17.45 5.55
N PHE A 18 17.91 -16.19 5.60
CA PHE A 18 18.75 -15.08 6.03
C PHE A 18 19.25 -15.28 7.47
N LEU A 19 18.37 -15.66 8.41
CA LEU A 19 18.77 -15.95 9.79
C LEU A 19 19.75 -17.12 9.92
N HIS A 20 19.49 -18.22 9.21
CA HIS A 20 20.34 -19.43 9.30
C HIS A 20 21.77 -19.19 8.83
N GLY A 21 21.96 -18.27 7.90
CA GLY A 21 23.26 -17.94 7.34
C GLY A 21 23.95 -16.72 7.95
N SER A 22 23.38 -16.10 8.98
CA SER A 22 23.76 -14.76 9.44
C SER A 22 24.18 -14.71 10.90
N GLU A 23 25.02 -13.74 11.22
CA GLU A 23 25.35 -13.35 12.59
C GLU A 23 24.11 -12.73 13.25
N LEU A 24 23.65 -13.35 14.32
CA LEU A 24 22.34 -13.10 14.94
C LEU A 24 22.13 -11.61 15.33
N GLU A 25 23.17 -10.95 15.82
CA GLU A 25 23.04 -9.56 16.28
C GLU A 25 22.76 -8.59 15.13
N HIS A 26 23.48 -8.73 14.03
CA HIS A 26 23.26 -7.91 12.83
C HIS A 26 21.94 -8.28 12.12
N ALA A 27 21.64 -9.58 12.03
CA ALA A 27 20.38 -10.05 11.46
C ALA A 27 19.17 -9.48 12.22
N ARG A 28 19.24 -9.45 13.56
CA ARG A 28 18.21 -8.87 14.40
C ARG A 28 18.04 -7.37 14.16
N GLN A 29 19.14 -6.63 14.00
CA GLN A 29 19.05 -5.19 13.73
C GLN A 29 18.41 -4.91 12.37
N VAL A 30 18.85 -5.62 11.32
CA VAL A 30 18.26 -5.51 9.98
C VAL A 30 16.75 -5.79 10.02
N LEU A 31 16.35 -6.89 10.66
CA LEU A 31 14.94 -7.23 10.79
C LEU A 31 14.14 -6.16 11.52
N LYS A 32 14.66 -5.66 12.66
CA LYS A 32 14.00 -4.62 13.43
C LYS A 32 13.76 -3.36 12.59
N ASP A 33 14.75 -2.93 11.83
CA ASP A 33 14.63 -1.73 11.00
C ASP A 33 13.62 -1.92 9.86
N LEU A 34 13.61 -3.11 9.21
CA LEU A 34 12.63 -3.45 8.18
C LEU A 34 11.20 -3.56 8.74
N LEU A 35 11.02 -4.23 9.89
CA LEU A 35 9.72 -4.31 10.54
C LEU A 35 9.18 -2.92 10.95
N ASN A 36 10.05 -2.02 11.41
CA ASN A 36 9.65 -0.64 11.70
C ASN A 36 9.13 0.07 10.44
N VAL A 37 9.77 -0.12 9.29
CA VAL A 37 9.27 0.40 8.01
C VAL A 37 7.88 -0.16 7.70
N LEU A 38 7.67 -1.48 7.85
CA LEU A 38 6.35 -2.09 7.63
C LEU A 38 5.29 -1.50 8.56
N ILE A 39 5.60 -1.39 9.86
CA ILE A 39 4.69 -0.84 10.87
C ILE A 39 4.31 0.61 10.52
N GLU A 40 5.29 1.43 10.17
CA GLU A 40 5.09 2.85 9.87
C GLU A 40 4.15 3.02 8.67
N HIS A 41 4.36 2.26 7.60
CA HIS A 41 3.63 2.41 6.34
C HIS A 41 2.30 1.64 6.29
N THR A 42 2.09 0.62 7.13
CA THR A 42 0.80 -0.07 7.26
C THR A 42 -0.10 0.56 8.32
N ARG A 43 0.48 1.26 9.29
CA ARG A 43 -0.25 1.94 10.37
C ARG A 43 -1.06 3.11 9.81
N SER A 44 -2.38 3.00 9.92
CA SER A 44 -3.35 3.93 9.34
C SER A 44 -3.45 3.88 7.79
N PRO A 45 -4.64 3.61 7.27
CA PRO A 45 -5.89 3.44 8.02
C PRO A 45 -6.04 2.06 8.69
N LEU A 46 -5.02 1.19 8.59
CA LEU A 46 -5.05 -0.11 9.27
C LEU A 46 -4.66 0.03 10.75
N ILE A 47 -5.15 -0.91 11.53
CA ILE A 47 -4.81 -1.07 12.95
C ILE A 47 -3.86 -2.26 13.06
N LEU A 48 -2.69 -2.02 13.62
CA LEU A 48 -1.71 -3.08 13.90
C LEU A 48 -2.29 -4.04 14.96
N VAL A 49 -2.17 -5.33 14.69
CA VAL A 49 -2.57 -6.41 15.60
C VAL A 49 -1.35 -7.01 16.30
N ALA A 50 -0.40 -7.48 15.50
CA ALA A 50 0.77 -8.20 15.99
C ALA A 50 1.97 -8.02 15.05
N VAL A 51 3.15 -8.27 15.60
CA VAL A 51 4.37 -8.54 14.85
C VAL A 51 4.81 -9.93 15.23
N GLU A 52 4.76 -10.86 14.29
CA GLU A 52 5.07 -12.28 14.52
C GLU A 52 6.26 -12.70 13.67
N GLY A 53 7.42 -12.85 14.31
CA GLY A 53 8.66 -13.21 13.61
C GLY A 53 9.07 -12.16 12.59
N ASP A 54 8.84 -12.44 11.33
CA ASP A 54 9.15 -11.63 10.15
C ASP A 54 7.90 -11.02 9.48
N SER A 55 6.75 -11.09 10.13
CA SER A 55 5.48 -10.60 9.58
C SER A 55 4.81 -9.54 10.47
N VAL A 56 4.00 -8.72 9.83
CA VAL A 56 3.15 -7.69 10.44
C VAL A 56 1.70 -7.98 10.10
N ASP A 57 0.87 -8.17 11.13
CA ASP A 57 -0.56 -8.35 11.00
C ASP A 57 -1.31 -7.06 11.31
N ALA A 58 -2.20 -6.67 10.43
CA ALA A 58 -3.03 -5.50 10.57
C ALA A 58 -4.45 -5.73 10.04
N TYR A 59 -5.41 -4.93 10.48
CA TYR A 59 -6.78 -4.98 9.99
C TYR A 59 -7.36 -3.57 9.84
N ALA A 60 -8.43 -3.45 9.04
CA ALA A 60 -9.29 -2.28 9.02
C ALA A 60 -10.75 -2.71 9.04
N LEU A 61 -11.59 -1.98 9.76
CA LEU A 61 -13.04 -2.21 9.73
C LEU A 61 -13.63 -1.74 8.41
N ASP A 62 -14.78 -2.31 8.04
CA ASP A 62 -15.55 -1.83 6.88
C ASP A 62 -15.78 -0.32 6.98
N GLY A 63 -15.53 0.39 5.88
CA GLY A 63 -15.65 1.83 5.80
C GLY A 63 -14.44 2.64 6.31
N ALA A 64 -13.39 2.01 6.85
CA ALA A 64 -12.17 2.73 7.24
C ALA A 64 -11.36 3.22 6.02
N ILE A 65 -11.44 2.48 4.91
CA ILE A 65 -10.87 2.85 3.61
C ILE A 65 -12.03 3.20 2.69
N GLN A 66 -12.06 4.44 2.22
CA GLN A 66 -13.14 4.97 1.40
C GLN A 66 -12.88 4.78 -0.11
N SER A 67 -11.60 4.71 -0.50
CA SER A 67 -11.20 4.49 -1.89
C SER A 67 -10.54 3.13 -2.07
N PRO A 68 -11.02 2.28 -2.99
CA PRO A 68 -10.34 1.05 -3.33
C PRO A 68 -8.86 1.26 -3.69
N GLN A 69 -8.54 2.35 -4.38
CA GLN A 69 -7.18 2.71 -4.78
C GLN A 69 -6.25 2.92 -3.57
N THR A 70 -6.74 3.47 -2.46
CA THR A 70 -5.95 3.71 -1.24
C THR A 70 -5.28 2.43 -0.72
N LEU A 71 -5.96 1.28 -0.78
CA LEU A 71 -5.39 0.01 -0.34
C LEU A 71 -4.24 -0.43 -1.24
N ILE A 72 -4.41 -0.34 -2.55
CA ILE A 72 -3.37 -0.72 -3.53
C ILE A 72 -2.15 0.21 -3.37
N GLU A 73 -2.36 1.51 -3.29
CA GLU A 73 -1.29 2.50 -3.10
C GLU A 73 -0.56 2.32 -1.77
N MET A 74 -1.27 1.96 -0.70
CA MET A 74 -0.65 1.67 0.60
C MET A 74 0.29 0.45 0.52
N VAL A 75 -0.13 -0.62 -0.14
CA VAL A 75 0.69 -1.82 -0.36
C VAL A 75 1.92 -1.48 -1.20
N GLU A 76 1.72 -0.78 -2.32
CA GLU A 76 2.81 -0.34 -3.21
C GLU A 76 3.81 0.57 -2.47
N ARG A 77 3.33 1.58 -1.76
CA ARG A 77 4.17 2.49 -0.98
C ARG A 77 4.97 1.78 0.11
N THR A 78 4.33 0.86 0.84
CA THR A 78 5.01 0.06 1.86
C THR A 78 6.14 -0.75 1.23
N TYR A 79 5.89 -1.38 0.08
CA TYR A 79 6.90 -2.11 -0.66
C TYR A 79 8.05 -1.21 -1.14
N LEU A 80 7.73 -0.05 -1.71
CA LEU A 80 8.75 0.92 -2.17
C LEU A 80 9.63 1.39 -1.01
N ALA A 81 9.04 1.72 0.15
CA ALA A 81 9.79 2.11 1.35
C ALA A 81 10.68 0.97 1.86
N PHE A 82 10.18 -0.28 1.85
CA PHE A 82 10.95 -1.46 2.19
C PHE A 82 12.16 -1.64 1.26
N ARG A 83 11.98 -1.52 -0.07
CA ARG A 83 13.06 -1.62 -1.05
C ARG A 83 14.08 -0.50 -0.91
N GLN A 84 13.65 0.71 -0.63
CA GLN A 84 14.53 1.86 -0.35
C GLN A 84 15.36 1.61 0.92
N ALA A 85 14.73 1.12 1.99
CA ALA A 85 15.45 0.77 3.22
C ALA A 85 16.53 -0.30 2.98
N LEU A 86 16.20 -1.39 2.25
CA LEU A 86 17.18 -2.39 1.84
C LEU A 86 18.33 -1.78 1.04
N GLN A 87 18.03 -0.91 0.09
CA GLN A 87 19.05 -0.26 -0.74
C GLN A 87 19.96 0.64 0.09
N LEU A 88 19.41 1.42 1.02
CA LEU A 88 20.19 2.26 1.93
C LEU A 88 21.08 1.42 2.86
N MET A 89 20.57 0.30 3.38
CA MET A 89 21.37 -0.62 4.19
C MET A 89 22.54 -1.19 3.39
N LEU A 90 22.33 -1.59 2.14
CA LEU A 90 23.38 -2.10 1.27
C LEU A 90 24.44 -1.04 0.94
N LEU A 91 24.03 0.20 0.65
CA LEU A 91 24.94 1.31 0.28
C LEU A 91 25.78 1.77 1.47
N ASN A 92 25.21 1.78 2.68
CA ASN A 92 25.87 2.24 3.91
C ASN A 92 26.64 1.13 4.63
N ASN A 93 26.60 -0.09 4.11
CA ASN A 93 27.17 -1.23 4.78
C ASN A 93 28.68 -1.33 4.56
N GLN A 94 29.45 -1.18 5.64
CA GLN A 94 30.91 -1.43 5.66
C GLN A 94 31.25 -2.81 6.26
N CYS A 95 30.26 -3.52 6.81
CA CYS A 95 30.44 -4.82 7.42
C CYS A 95 30.46 -5.94 6.38
N GLN A 96 31.39 -6.89 6.54
CA GLN A 96 31.52 -8.03 5.63
C GLN A 96 30.90 -9.34 6.19
N CYS A 97 30.12 -9.25 7.27
CA CYS A 97 29.44 -10.41 7.84
C CYS A 97 28.38 -10.98 6.87
N ASN A 98 27.96 -12.20 7.10
CA ASN A 98 27.00 -12.87 6.24
C ASN A 98 25.62 -12.18 6.25
N ALA A 99 25.18 -11.69 7.41
CA ALA A 99 23.96 -10.90 7.51
C ALA A 99 23.99 -9.75 6.50
N CYS A 100 25.01 -8.92 6.59
CA CYS A 100 25.15 -7.74 5.76
C CYS A 100 25.27 -8.02 4.26
N ARG A 101 25.93 -9.11 3.88
CA ARG A 101 26.04 -9.53 2.46
C ARG A 101 24.71 -10.03 1.90
N ASN A 102 23.89 -10.65 2.76
CA ASN A 102 22.65 -11.30 2.32
C ASN A 102 21.40 -10.42 2.47
N ILE A 103 21.51 -9.17 2.94
CA ILE A 103 20.38 -8.21 3.04
C ILE A 103 19.59 -8.15 1.73
N GLY A 104 20.28 -8.10 0.58
CA GLY A 104 19.65 -8.01 -0.75
C GLY A 104 18.83 -9.23 -1.16
N THR A 105 18.87 -10.34 -0.42
CA THR A 105 18.03 -11.52 -0.69
C THR A 105 16.65 -11.43 -0.08
N LEU A 106 16.44 -10.49 0.85
CA LEU A 106 15.14 -10.23 1.46
C LEU A 106 14.22 -9.53 0.47
N ASP A 107 12.94 -9.89 0.53
CA ASP A 107 11.87 -9.27 -0.22
C ASP A 107 10.58 -9.26 0.61
N LEU A 108 9.46 -8.79 0.06
CA LEU A 108 8.23 -8.59 0.82
C LEU A 108 7.02 -9.13 0.04
N LYS A 109 6.14 -9.81 0.75
CA LYS A 109 4.84 -10.27 0.27
C LYS A 109 3.73 -9.68 1.11
N PHE A 110 2.59 -9.45 0.49
CA PHE A 110 1.37 -9.07 1.18
C PHE A 110 0.28 -10.08 0.89
N PHE A 111 -0.52 -10.34 1.91
CA PHE A 111 -1.75 -11.12 1.81
C PHE A 111 -2.90 -10.24 2.26
N VAL A 112 -3.91 -10.10 1.42
CA VAL A 112 -5.08 -9.27 1.68
C VAL A 112 -6.34 -10.11 1.56
N HIS A 113 -7.12 -10.12 2.62
CA HIS A 113 -8.40 -10.82 2.67
C HIS A 113 -9.47 -9.91 3.26
N HIS A 114 -10.72 -10.07 2.86
CA HIS A 114 -11.86 -9.45 3.50
C HIS A 114 -12.71 -10.50 4.18
N GLY A 115 -12.95 -10.34 5.47
CA GLY A 115 -13.63 -11.37 6.23
C GLY A 115 -14.23 -10.90 7.54
N THR A 116 -14.69 -11.89 8.31
CA THR A 116 -15.31 -11.70 9.62
C THR A 116 -14.35 -12.19 10.71
N PHE A 117 -14.22 -11.41 11.76
CA PHE A 117 -13.34 -11.71 12.88
C PHE A 117 -13.94 -11.17 14.20
N VAL A 118 -13.44 -11.70 15.31
CA VAL A 118 -13.72 -11.18 16.64
C VAL A 118 -12.41 -10.64 17.21
N ARG A 119 -12.47 -9.49 17.85
CA ARG A 119 -11.35 -8.94 18.60
C ARG A 119 -11.42 -9.45 20.03
N GLU A 120 -10.39 -10.17 20.43
CA GLU A 120 -10.26 -10.74 21.78
C GLU A 120 -9.04 -10.13 22.48
N GLN A 121 -9.19 -9.87 23.77
CA GLN A 121 -8.11 -9.36 24.60
C GLN A 121 -7.53 -10.48 25.44
N PHE A 122 -6.26 -10.84 25.20
CA PHE A 122 -5.52 -11.82 25.99
C PHE A 122 -4.44 -11.10 26.81
N GLY A 123 -4.75 -10.77 28.07
CA GLY A 123 -3.89 -9.88 28.85
C GLY A 123 -3.82 -8.49 28.24
N GLU A 124 -2.62 -8.02 27.89
CA GLU A 124 -2.42 -6.74 27.22
C GLU A 124 -2.41 -6.84 25.67
N GLN A 125 -2.49 -8.04 25.13
CA GLN A 125 -2.41 -8.27 23.68
C GLN A 125 -3.81 -8.38 23.08
N LEU A 126 -4.05 -7.59 22.02
CA LEU A 126 -5.20 -7.74 21.15
C LEU A 126 -4.90 -8.85 20.13
N GLN A 127 -5.84 -9.77 19.98
CA GLN A 127 -5.79 -10.80 18.93
C GLN A 127 -7.08 -10.78 18.12
N LEU A 128 -6.96 -11.16 16.86
CA LEU A 128 -8.12 -11.45 16.01
C LEU A 128 -8.35 -12.94 15.98
N VAL A 129 -9.61 -13.33 16.11
CA VAL A 129 -10.04 -14.74 16.12
C VAL A 129 -11.14 -14.94 15.09
N GLY A 130 -11.01 -15.97 14.28
CA GLY A 130 -12.03 -16.33 13.29
C GLY A 130 -11.50 -17.19 12.17
N HIS A 131 -12.41 -17.77 11.40
CA HIS A 131 -12.07 -18.60 10.24
C HIS A 131 -11.28 -17.80 9.19
N ASP A 132 -11.70 -16.57 8.91
CA ASP A 132 -11.06 -15.69 7.92
C ASP A 132 -9.66 -15.23 8.39
N VAL A 133 -9.42 -15.16 9.71
CA VAL A 133 -8.09 -14.92 10.28
C VAL A 133 -7.19 -16.13 10.04
N ASN A 134 -7.69 -17.33 10.25
CA ASN A 134 -6.93 -18.56 9.95
C ASN A 134 -6.61 -18.67 8.47
N LEU A 135 -7.54 -18.25 7.59
CA LEU A 135 -7.34 -18.28 6.15
C LEU A 135 -6.14 -17.40 5.71
N ILE A 136 -6.04 -16.18 6.21
CA ILE A 136 -4.93 -15.29 5.80
C ILE A 136 -3.57 -15.86 6.24
N HIS A 137 -3.47 -16.46 7.41
CA HIS A 137 -2.25 -17.14 7.85
C HIS A 137 -1.94 -18.40 7.02
N ARG A 138 -2.95 -19.09 6.48
CA ARG A 138 -2.72 -20.21 5.54
C ARG A 138 -2.22 -19.73 4.19
N LEU A 139 -2.70 -18.59 3.70
CA LEU A 139 -2.22 -17.98 2.46
C LEU A 139 -0.73 -17.66 2.49
N MET A 140 -0.12 -17.47 3.65
CA MET A 140 1.34 -17.32 3.77
C MET A 140 2.10 -18.58 3.31
N LYS A 141 1.47 -19.77 3.44
CA LYS A 141 1.99 -21.06 2.94
C LYS A 141 1.36 -21.38 1.60
N ASN A 142 1.93 -20.83 0.54
CA ASN A 142 1.39 -20.90 -0.81
C ASN A 142 2.44 -21.37 -1.83
N SER A 143 1.99 -21.74 -3.03
CA SER A 143 2.80 -22.16 -4.16
C SER A 143 3.07 -21.04 -5.19
N ILE A 144 2.67 -19.80 -4.91
CA ILE A 144 2.71 -18.69 -5.88
C ILE A 144 4.10 -18.47 -6.45
N THR A 145 5.12 -18.39 -5.59
CA THR A 145 6.51 -18.19 -6.06
C THR A 145 6.98 -19.33 -6.96
N ASP A 146 6.68 -20.58 -6.60
CA ASP A 146 7.10 -21.76 -7.35
C ASP A 146 6.39 -21.88 -8.72
N THR A 147 5.13 -21.44 -8.78
CA THR A 147 4.30 -21.56 -10.00
C THR A 147 4.43 -20.35 -10.93
N THR A 148 4.65 -19.14 -10.40
CA THR A 148 4.65 -17.91 -11.18
C THR A 148 6.03 -17.26 -11.32
N GLY A 149 6.99 -17.61 -10.44
CA GLY A 149 8.29 -16.96 -10.34
C GLY A 149 8.27 -15.61 -9.61
N LEU A 150 7.11 -15.11 -9.20
CA LEU A 150 6.98 -13.85 -8.46
C LEU A 150 7.54 -14.02 -7.04
N ARG A 151 8.50 -13.20 -6.66
CA ARG A 151 9.11 -13.20 -5.31
C ARG A 151 8.53 -12.14 -4.40
N ALA A 152 8.09 -11.02 -4.97
CA ALA A 152 7.46 -9.91 -4.28
C ALA A 152 6.09 -9.64 -4.92
N TYR A 153 5.04 -9.82 -4.15
CA TYR A 153 3.67 -9.67 -4.65
C TYR A 153 2.68 -9.32 -3.53
N ALA A 154 1.54 -8.77 -3.91
CA ALA A 154 0.37 -8.80 -3.07
C ALA A 154 -0.62 -9.84 -3.61
N ALA A 155 -0.96 -10.83 -2.79
CA ALA A 155 -2.01 -11.80 -3.04
C ALA A 155 -3.30 -11.29 -2.43
N ILE A 156 -4.22 -10.85 -3.28
CA ILE A 156 -5.52 -10.28 -2.89
C ILE A 156 -6.58 -11.32 -3.18
N THR A 157 -7.28 -11.82 -2.15
CA THR A 157 -8.33 -12.82 -2.38
C THR A 157 -9.47 -12.25 -3.23
N GLU A 158 -10.10 -13.10 -4.05
CA GLU A 158 -11.25 -12.69 -4.88
C GLU A 158 -12.37 -12.09 -4.02
N ARG A 159 -12.55 -12.62 -2.81
CA ARG A 159 -13.49 -12.05 -1.82
C ARG A 159 -13.11 -10.62 -1.39
N ALA A 160 -11.83 -10.31 -1.26
CA ALA A 160 -11.38 -8.95 -0.98
C ALA A 160 -11.55 -8.04 -2.21
N VAL A 161 -11.30 -8.54 -3.41
CA VAL A 161 -11.54 -7.80 -4.66
C VAL A 161 -12.99 -7.36 -4.76
N GLU A 162 -13.94 -8.28 -4.56
CA GLU A 162 -15.38 -8.00 -4.61
C GLU A 162 -15.83 -7.06 -3.49
N ALA A 163 -15.45 -7.36 -2.25
CA ALA A 163 -15.89 -6.59 -1.08
C ALA A 163 -15.41 -5.14 -1.08
N LEU A 164 -14.26 -4.87 -1.71
CA LEU A 164 -13.62 -3.55 -1.75
C LEU A 164 -13.81 -2.81 -3.08
N GLY A 165 -14.46 -3.43 -4.06
CA GLY A 165 -14.66 -2.83 -5.39
C GLY A 165 -13.36 -2.64 -6.16
N LEU A 166 -12.44 -3.60 -6.08
CA LEU A 166 -11.12 -3.54 -6.73
C LEU A 166 -11.12 -4.00 -8.18
N GLU A 167 -12.23 -4.48 -8.75
CA GLU A 167 -12.29 -5.18 -10.03
C GLU A 167 -11.62 -4.39 -11.17
N SER A 168 -11.88 -3.09 -11.24
CA SER A 168 -11.30 -2.23 -12.28
C SER A 168 -9.80 -2.00 -12.09
N LEU A 169 -9.31 -2.01 -10.84
CA LEU A 169 -7.91 -1.76 -10.50
C LEU A 169 -7.03 -2.99 -10.68
N VAL A 170 -7.62 -4.20 -10.62
CA VAL A 170 -6.91 -5.47 -10.77
C VAL A 170 -7.09 -6.09 -12.16
N THR A 171 -7.71 -5.36 -13.09
CA THR A 171 -7.90 -5.83 -14.46
C THR A 171 -6.54 -6.11 -15.12
N GLY A 172 -6.38 -7.32 -15.69
CA GLY A 172 -5.11 -7.74 -16.32
C GLY A 172 -4.06 -8.27 -15.36
N MET A 173 -4.25 -8.19 -14.04
CA MET A 173 -3.36 -8.86 -13.09
C MET A 173 -3.51 -10.38 -13.14
N PRO A 174 -2.41 -11.15 -13.00
CA PRO A 174 -2.47 -12.61 -12.96
C PRO A 174 -3.38 -13.12 -11.84
N ARG A 175 -4.07 -14.24 -12.12
CA ARG A 175 -4.87 -14.96 -11.14
C ARG A 175 -4.19 -16.26 -10.76
N HIS A 176 -4.36 -16.67 -9.52
CA HIS A 176 -3.85 -17.92 -8.97
C HIS A 176 -4.88 -18.50 -8.00
N SER A 177 -4.86 -19.81 -7.79
CA SER A 177 -5.66 -20.44 -6.76
C SER A 177 -4.83 -21.40 -5.91
N GLU A 178 -5.12 -21.43 -4.63
CA GLU A 178 -4.55 -22.35 -3.66
C GLU A 178 -5.62 -23.30 -3.15
N GLN A 179 -5.26 -24.54 -2.90
CA GLN A 179 -6.15 -25.56 -2.37
C GLN A 179 -5.75 -25.90 -0.92
N TYR A 180 -6.69 -25.73 0.01
CA TYR A 180 -6.48 -26.08 1.42
C TYR A 180 -7.52 -27.11 1.87
N ASP A 181 -7.10 -28.15 2.61
CA ASP A 181 -7.94 -29.29 2.99
C ASP A 181 -9.23 -28.91 3.74
N ASP A 182 -9.16 -27.86 4.56
CA ASP A 182 -10.26 -27.43 5.44
C ASP A 182 -10.97 -26.15 5.00
N VAL A 183 -10.45 -25.46 3.97
CA VAL A 183 -11.03 -24.22 3.43
C VAL A 183 -11.54 -24.41 2.01
N GLY A 184 -10.96 -25.37 1.27
CA GLY A 184 -11.20 -25.57 -0.14
C GLY A 184 -10.33 -24.67 -1.03
N GLU A 185 -10.81 -24.36 -2.23
CA GLU A 185 -10.12 -23.51 -3.19
C GLU A 185 -10.24 -22.03 -2.82
N VAL A 186 -9.11 -21.33 -2.83
CA VAL A 186 -9.02 -19.89 -2.56
C VAL A 186 -8.40 -19.18 -3.75
N GLY A 187 -9.21 -18.48 -4.52
CA GLY A 187 -8.76 -17.64 -5.62
C GLY A 187 -8.13 -16.34 -5.14
N VAL A 188 -7.02 -15.97 -5.76
CA VAL A 188 -6.29 -14.72 -5.49
C VAL A 188 -5.91 -14.02 -6.81
N VAL A 189 -5.88 -12.70 -6.76
CA VAL A 189 -5.27 -11.85 -7.78
C VAL A 189 -3.89 -11.45 -7.30
N LEU A 190 -2.90 -11.49 -8.20
CA LEU A 190 -1.50 -11.24 -7.87
C LEU A 190 -1.06 -9.89 -8.42
N HIS A 191 -0.67 -8.99 -7.54
CA HIS A 191 -0.06 -7.72 -7.91
C HIS A 191 1.46 -7.82 -7.82
N ASP A 192 2.17 -7.68 -8.94
CA ASP A 192 3.63 -7.75 -9.00
C ASP A 192 4.26 -6.46 -8.43
N LEU A 193 4.75 -6.55 -7.21
CA LEU A 193 5.36 -5.42 -6.52
C LEU A 193 6.79 -5.14 -7.03
N HIS A 194 7.49 -6.15 -7.53
CA HIS A 194 8.81 -5.93 -8.12
C HIS A 194 8.69 -5.12 -9.42
N GLY A 195 7.66 -5.38 -10.22
CA GLY A 195 7.32 -4.57 -11.40
C GLY A 195 7.05 -3.11 -11.02
N VAL A 196 6.31 -2.85 -9.96
CA VAL A 196 6.08 -1.49 -9.41
C VAL A 196 7.39 -0.80 -9.05
N TRP A 197 8.31 -1.50 -8.35
CA TRP A 197 9.63 -0.95 -8.02
C TRP A 197 10.46 -0.59 -9.25
N GLN A 198 10.47 -1.46 -10.28
CA GLN A 198 11.21 -1.19 -11.52
C GLN A 198 10.62 0.00 -12.29
N GLN A 199 9.30 0.09 -12.37
CA GLN A 199 8.61 1.23 -12.96
C GLN A 199 8.98 2.52 -12.24
N ARG A 200 8.89 2.54 -10.91
CA ARG A 200 9.20 3.71 -10.08
C ARG A 200 10.62 4.24 -10.27
N LYS A 201 11.61 3.35 -10.42
CA LYS A 201 13.00 3.74 -10.67
C LYS A 201 13.22 4.48 -11.99
N ASN A 202 12.33 4.28 -12.96
CA ASN A 202 12.41 4.86 -14.28
C ASN A 202 11.51 6.09 -14.46
N GLU A 203 10.69 6.44 -13.45
CA GLU A 203 9.80 7.60 -13.51
C GLU A 203 10.60 8.91 -13.42
N VAL A 204 10.25 9.84 -14.32
CA VAL A 204 10.70 11.23 -14.23
C VAL A 204 9.68 11.99 -13.39
N ARG A 205 10.11 12.48 -12.24
CA ARG A 205 9.27 13.24 -11.31
C ARG A 205 9.18 14.71 -11.73
N THR A 206 8.01 15.31 -11.60
CA THR A 206 7.75 16.73 -11.88
C THR A 206 7.03 17.36 -10.69
N PHE A 207 7.79 18.02 -9.81
CA PHE A 207 7.25 18.70 -8.63
C PHE A 207 8.02 20.01 -8.39
N VAL A 208 7.45 20.88 -7.57
CA VAL A 208 8.04 22.16 -7.16
C VAL A 208 8.42 22.07 -5.68
N THR A 209 9.66 22.43 -5.36
CA THR A 209 10.13 22.50 -3.97
C THR A 209 9.66 23.78 -3.28
N ASP A 210 9.70 23.83 -1.94
CA ASP A 210 9.33 25.03 -1.19
C ASP A 210 10.20 26.24 -1.54
N GLU A 211 11.48 26.00 -1.90
CA GLU A 211 12.41 27.07 -2.34
C GLU A 211 12.07 27.62 -3.74
N GLU A 212 11.47 26.81 -4.60
CA GLU A 212 11.08 27.19 -5.96
C GLU A 212 9.65 27.79 -6.00
N ALA A 213 8.86 27.56 -4.95
CA ALA A 213 7.48 27.98 -4.90
C ALA A 213 7.34 29.52 -4.78
N ALA A 214 6.46 30.11 -5.58
CA ALA A 214 6.11 31.54 -5.47
C ALA A 214 5.38 31.88 -4.16
N SER A 215 4.68 30.91 -3.58
CA SER A 215 4.03 31.03 -2.25
C SER A 215 3.82 29.64 -1.66
N VAL A 216 3.90 29.55 -0.33
CA VAL A 216 3.63 28.33 0.44
C VAL A 216 2.54 28.62 1.46
N ILE A 217 1.55 27.74 1.54
CA ILE A 217 0.50 27.77 2.55
C ILE A 217 0.52 26.45 3.32
N SER A 218 0.63 26.52 4.63
CA SER A 218 0.63 25.35 5.51
C SER A 218 -0.64 25.31 6.35
N VAL A 219 -1.29 24.14 6.36
CA VAL A 219 -2.47 23.87 7.21
C VAL A 219 -2.29 22.51 7.86
N GLU A 220 -2.50 22.43 9.16
CA GLU A 220 -2.44 21.18 9.91
C GLU A 220 -3.84 20.58 10.05
N TYR A 221 -3.96 19.28 9.78
CA TYR A 221 -5.19 18.52 9.97
C TYR A 221 -4.94 17.37 10.96
N PRO A 222 -5.79 17.19 11.98
CA PRO A 222 -5.64 16.15 13.01
C PRO A 222 -6.13 14.78 12.50
N VAL A 223 -5.72 14.38 11.30
CA VAL A 223 -6.09 13.11 10.67
C VAL A 223 -4.86 12.43 10.06
N PRO A 224 -4.83 11.09 9.96
CA PRO A 224 -3.74 10.38 9.30
C PRO A 224 -3.61 10.75 7.82
N GLN A 225 -2.37 10.71 7.30
CA GLN A 225 -2.07 11.04 5.90
C GLN A 225 -2.96 10.31 4.87
N PRO A 226 -3.17 8.98 4.93
CA PRO A 226 -4.02 8.30 3.94
C PRO A 226 -5.47 8.75 3.98
N VAL A 227 -5.99 9.10 5.16
CA VAL A 227 -7.33 9.65 5.31
C VAL A 227 -7.40 11.05 4.68
N LEU A 228 -6.45 11.94 5.00
CA LEU A 228 -6.38 13.27 4.38
C LEU A 228 -6.25 13.17 2.86
N TRP A 229 -5.44 12.22 2.37
CA TRP A 229 -5.22 11.99 0.95
C TRP A 229 -6.53 11.73 0.19
N GLU A 230 -7.41 10.92 0.75
CA GLU A 230 -8.73 10.69 0.16
C GLU A 230 -9.56 11.99 0.05
N TYR A 231 -9.53 12.84 1.07
CA TYR A 231 -10.26 14.11 1.05
C TYR A 231 -9.72 15.12 0.03
N VAL A 232 -8.40 15.15 -0.18
CA VAL A 232 -7.79 16.09 -1.13
C VAL A 232 -7.76 15.58 -2.57
N THR A 233 -8.05 14.29 -2.81
CA THR A 233 -7.95 13.68 -4.14
C THR A 233 -9.27 13.18 -4.72
N LYS A 234 -10.28 12.89 -3.90
CA LYS A 234 -11.60 12.48 -4.39
C LYS A 234 -12.43 13.67 -4.88
N PRO A 235 -13.07 13.59 -6.06
CA PRO A 235 -13.87 14.70 -6.62
C PRO A 235 -14.95 15.21 -5.66
N GLU A 236 -15.62 14.31 -4.94
CA GLU A 236 -16.70 14.64 -4.02
C GLU A 236 -16.24 15.56 -2.89
N TYR A 237 -15.08 15.28 -2.31
CA TYR A 237 -14.50 16.07 -1.23
C TYR A 237 -13.79 17.31 -1.75
N ARG A 238 -13.09 17.19 -2.89
CA ARG A 238 -12.44 18.34 -3.55
C ARG A 238 -13.44 19.45 -3.91
N THR A 239 -14.67 19.11 -4.24
CA THR A 239 -15.73 20.09 -4.48
C THR A 239 -15.88 21.05 -3.31
N ILE A 240 -15.86 20.53 -2.08
CA ILE A 240 -15.94 21.35 -0.86
C ILE A 240 -14.64 22.12 -0.64
N LEU A 241 -13.51 21.45 -0.75
CA LEU A 241 -12.18 22.02 -0.50
C LEU A 241 -11.86 23.19 -1.45
N MET A 242 -12.20 23.04 -2.73
CA MET A 242 -11.93 24.04 -3.77
C MET A 242 -13.05 25.08 -3.93
N GLY A 243 -14.15 24.96 -3.18
CA GLY A 243 -15.31 25.83 -3.32
C GLY A 243 -15.94 25.79 -4.73
N SER A 244 -15.88 24.65 -5.40
CA SER A 244 -16.43 24.47 -6.74
C SER A 244 -17.87 23.96 -6.69
N ASP A 245 -18.66 24.23 -7.74
CA ASP A 245 -20.04 23.75 -7.84
C ASP A 245 -20.09 22.24 -8.06
N ARG A 246 -19.13 21.72 -8.85
CA ARG A 246 -18.93 20.30 -9.10
C ARG A 246 -17.53 20.02 -9.59
N GLN A 247 -17.10 18.77 -9.43
CA GLN A 247 -15.87 18.28 -10.03
C GLN A 247 -16.10 17.00 -10.84
N ARG A 248 -15.32 16.84 -11.90
CA ARG A 248 -15.23 15.62 -12.68
C ARG A 248 -13.76 15.22 -12.74
N LEU A 249 -13.48 13.94 -12.67
CA LEU A 249 -12.15 13.34 -12.81
C LEU A 249 -12.14 12.42 -14.02
N ASP A 250 -11.28 12.75 -14.98
CA ASP A 250 -10.94 11.86 -16.09
C ASP A 250 -9.60 11.18 -15.75
N ARG A 251 -9.62 9.84 -15.60
CA ARG A 251 -8.44 9.06 -15.27
C ARG A 251 -7.62 8.74 -16.51
N SER A 252 -6.30 8.75 -16.36
CA SER A 252 -5.40 8.28 -17.43
C SER A 252 -5.24 6.75 -17.35
N GLY A 253 -5.55 6.03 -18.42
CA GLY A 253 -5.19 4.62 -18.60
C GLY A 253 -6.00 3.63 -17.75
N ASP A 254 -5.45 3.12 -16.67
CA ASP A 254 -5.85 1.91 -15.94
C ASP A 254 -6.92 2.11 -14.84
N SER A 255 -7.80 3.05 -14.97
CA SER A 255 -8.85 3.39 -14.00
C SER A 255 -8.34 3.98 -12.66
N ARG A 256 -7.03 4.20 -12.51
CA ARG A 256 -6.44 4.87 -11.36
C ARG A 256 -6.39 6.38 -11.52
N THR A 257 -6.46 7.10 -10.40
CA THR A 257 -6.06 8.49 -10.33
C THR A 257 -4.54 8.54 -10.18
N GLY A 258 -3.88 9.32 -10.99
CA GLY A 258 -2.41 9.43 -10.98
C GLY A 258 -1.93 10.40 -12.05
N THR A 259 -0.64 10.38 -12.34
CA THR A 259 -0.03 11.23 -13.38
C THR A 259 -0.77 11.11 -14.72
N GLY A 260 -1.10 12.24 -15.33
CA GLY A 260 -1.89 12.34 -16.56
C GLY A 260 -3.40 12.39 -16.35
N SER A 261 -3.93 12.12 -15.15
CA SER A 261 -5.35 12.31 -14.84
C SER A 261 -5.70 13.81 -14.78
N VAL A 262 -6.95 14.14 -15.06
CA VAL A 262 -7.39 15.52 -15.18
C VAL A 262 -8.64 15.76 -14.32
N PHE A 263 -8.54 16.72 -13.40
CA PHE A 263 -9.70 17.25 -12.70
C PHE A 263 -10.27 18.46 -13.44
N TYR A 264 -11.57 18.49 -13.56
CA TYR A 264 -12.35 19.63 -14.05
C TYR A 264 -13.16 20.23 -12.91
N CYS A 265 -12.81 21.43 -12.47
CA CYS A 265 -13.49 22.17 -11.42
C CYS A 265 -14.43 23.22 -12.03
N ALA A 266 -15.74 23.08 -11.86
CA ALA A 266 -16.71 24.07 -12.32
C ALA A 266 -16.96 25.16 -11.24
N HIS A 267 -16.86 26.41 -11.65
CA HIS A 267 -17.17 27.60 -10.85
C HIS A 267 -18.11 28.53 -11.67
N GLY A 268 -19.42 28.37 -11.50
CA GLY A 268 -20.43 29.02 -12.34
C GLY A 268 -20.30 28.59 -13.81
N SER A 269 -20.05 29.54 -14.70
CA SER A 269 -19.84 29.30 -16.13
C SER A 269 -18.38 28.91 -16.48
N ASN A 270 -17.46 28.99 -15.55
CA ASN A 270 -16.04 28.76 -15.80
C ASN A 270 -15.63 27.36 -15.36
N VAL A 271 -14.69 26.76 -16.09
CA VAL A 271 -14.14 25.46 -15.75
C VAL A 271 -12.61 25.59 -15.65
N MET A 272 -12.08 25.33 -14.47
CA MET A 272 -10.64 25.18 -14.25
C MET A 272 -10.25 23.75 -14.53
N VAL A 273 -9.13 23.57 -15.22
CA VAL A 273 -8.59 22.26 -15.61
C VAL A 273 -7.28 22.05 -14.87
N HIS A 274 -7.19 20.94 -14.09
CA HIS A 274 -6.01 20.59 -13.32
C HIS A 274 -5.46 19.26 -13.85
N THR A 275 -4.39 19.29 -14.60
CA THR A 275 -3.70 18.09 -15.09
C THR A 275 -2.67 17.64 -14.06
N ILE A 276 -2.74 16.41 -13.59
CA ILE A 276 -1.77 15.85 -12.65
C ILE A 276 -0.47 15.57 -13.39
N LEU A 277 0.61 16.21 -12.98
CA LEU A 277 1.95 16.04 -13.53
C LEU A 277 2.79 15.05 -12.75
N ASP A 278 2.55 14.95 -11.43
CA ASP A 278 3.28 14.07 -10.53
C ASP A 278 2.33 13.53 -9.45
N TRP A 279 2.51 12.28 -9.06
CA TRP A 279 1.65 11.61 -8.10
C TRP A 279 2.47 10.70 -7.17
N GLU A 280 2.63 11.15 -5.93
CA GLU A 280 3.24 10.37 -4.85
C GLU A 280 2.17 10.12 -3.79
N PRO A 281 1.54 8.95 -3.75
CA PRO A 281 0.43 8.67 -2.84
C PRO A 281 0.77 8.98 -1.39
N PHE A 282 -0.14 9.67 -0.72
CA PHE A 282 -0.09 10.10 0.69
C PHE A 282 0.96 11.17 1.00
N GLU A 283 1.79 11.57 0.04
CA GLU A 283 2.83 12.58 0.24
C GLU A 283 2.54 13.86 -0.52
N GLN A 284 2.49 13.78 -1.84
CA GLN A 284 2.29 14.94 -2.69
C GLN A 284 1.70 14.60 -4.06
N TYR A 285 1.06 15.55 -4.68
CA TYR A 285 0.82 15.55 -6.11
C TYR A 285 0.99 16.97 -6.65
N THR A 286 1.44 17.07 -7.90
CA THR A 286 1.60 18.33 -8.60
C THR A 286 0.61 18.41 -9.73
N THR A 287 -0.04 19.57 -9.89
CA THR A 287 -0.95 19.84 -11.00
C THR A 287 -0.49 21.03 -11.81
N HIS A 288 -0.68 20.93 -13.13
CA HIS A 288 -0.69 22.10 -14.00
C HIS A 288 -2.12 22.57 -14.13
N GLU A 289 -2.36 23.84 -13.79
CA GLU A 289 -3.69 24.44 -13.80
C GLU A 289 -3.86 25.38 -14.97
N THR A 290 -4.98 25.22 -15.67
CA THR A 290 -5.41 26.17 -16.71
C THR A 290 -6.74 26.79 -16.30
N THR A 291 -6.76 28.12 -16.22
CA THR A 291 -7.95 28.86 -15.83
C THR A 291 -8.38 29.81 -16.95
N PRO A 292 -9.69 30.00 -17.19
CA PRO A 292 -10.17 30.96 -18.18
C PRO A 292 -9.96 32.43 -17.78
N PHE A 293 -9.48 32.67 -16.55
CA PHE A 293 -9.26 34.03 -16.03
C PHE A 293 -7.84 34.55 -16.24
N LEU A 294 -6.90 33.69 -16.68
CA LEU A 294 -5.49 34.01 -16.86
C LEU A 294 -5.10 34.07 -18.36
N GLY A 295 -6.08 34.32 -19.22
CA GLY A 295 -5.86 34.52 -20.66
C GLY A 295 -5.44 35.94 -21.01
#